data_f996a4f9507d604f68cab9349ee5eaec
#
_entry.id   f996a4f9507d604f68cab9349ee5eaec
#
_cell.length_a   1.000
_cell.length_b   1.000
_cell.length_c   1.000
_cell.angle_alpha   90.00
_cell.angle_beta   90.00
_cell.angle_gamma   90.00
#
_symmetry.space_group_name_H-M   'P 1'
#
loop_
_entity.id
_entity.type
_entity.pdbx_description
1 polymer ?
#
loop_
_entity_poly.entity_id
_entity_poly.type
_entity_poly.pdbx_seq_one_letter_code
_entity_poly.pdbx_strand_id
1 'polypeptide(L)'
;MKKCIESLLPGGEDVEILIVDDGSTDGTGEIADTYAGLYPSIVKVIHKKNGGHGSAVNAGLACASGLFYKVVDSDDWVKESAYMKILEVLRDIVSGDTTLDMLISNFVYEKEGEKKHKVMKYRHALPQDRIFGWNEVKHFHKGQYILMHSVIFRTKLLRECELQLPENTFYVDNIFVFEPLPFVKNMYYLDVNFYRYYIGREGQSVNEEVMIGRIDQQIKVNKIMIDYLVDKKAKINGKGKLKRYMMNYLEIITVISSIMLIRSGTEENLEKKTELWKYIRQKDIGLYMRLRYGVLGNSMNLPGKGGRKISVEGYKICRRFFKFN
;
A
#
# COMPACT_ATOMS: atom_id res chain seq x y z
N MET A 1 -3.05 19.23 3.49
CA MET A 1 -3.14 19.40 2.03
C MET A 1 -2.13 20.40 1.46
N LYS A 2 -2.06 21.70 1.87
CA LYS A 2 -1.13 22.70 1.28
C LYS A 2 0.32 22.20 1.17
N LYS A 3 0.89 21.69 2.27
CA LYS A 3 2.25 21.12 2.31
C LYS A 3 2.43 19.98 1.29
N CYS A 4 1.41 19.15 1.09
CA CYS A 4 1.42 18.08 0.08
C CYS A 4 1.60 18.68 -1.31
N ILE A 5 0.71 19.60 -1.72
CA ILE A 5 0.72 20.23 -3.04
C ILE A 5 2.04 20.96 -3.26
N GLU A 6 2.46 21.82 -2.32
CA GLU A 6 3.69 22.60 -2.39
C GLU A 6 4.94 21.72 -2.56
N SER A 7 4.95 20.54 -1.95
CA SER A 7 6.06 19.58 -2.12
C SER A 7 6.13 18.93 -3.50
N LEU A 8 5.04 18.96 -4.27
CA LEU A 8 4.94 18.39 -5.62
C LEU A 8 5.17 19.41 -6.73
N LEU A 9 4.93 20.71 -6.48
CA LEU A 9 5.11 21.78 -7.45
C LEU A 9 6.53 21.86 -8.05
N PRO A 10 7.64 21.57 -7.32
CA PRO A 10 8.98 21.55 -7.91
C PRO A 10 9.15 20.62 -9.11
N GLY A 11 8.24 19.67 -9.34
CA GLY A 11 8.23 18.83 -10.54
C GLY A 11 7.97 19.59 -11.85
N GLY A 12 7.41 20.80 -11.77
CA GLY A 12 7.14 21.66 -12.93
C GLY A 12 6.26 20.98 -13.97
N GLU A 13 6.52 21.25 -15.24
CA GLU A 13 5.74 20.73 -16.37
C GLU A 13 5.94 19.23 -16.66
N ASP A 14 6.90 18.58 -16.01
CA ASP A 14 7.08 17.12 -16.12
C ASP A 14 6.01 16.33 -15.35
N VAL A 15 5.19 17.01 -14.55
CA VAL A 15 4.18 16.38 -13.72
C VAL A 15 2.82 17.05 -13.87
N GLU A 16 1.77 16.27 -13.71
CA GLU A 16 0.44 16.76 -13.42
C GLU A 16 0.06 16.40 -11.98
N ILE A 17 -0.53 17.34 -11.27
CA ILE A 17 -1.03 17.15 -9.91
C ILE A 17 -2.54 17.11 -9.98
N LEU A 18 -3.11 15.92 -9.82
CA LEU A 18 -4.56 15.71 -9.80
C LEU A 18 -5.03 15.74 -8.34
N ILE A 19 -5.63 16.85 -7.92
CA ILE A 19 -6.25 16.96 -6.60
C ILE A 19 -7.65 16.39 -6.71
N VAL A 20 -7.89 15.26 -6.04
CA VAL A 20 -9.22 14.65 -6.01
C VAL A 20 -9.91 15.02 -4.70
N ASP A 21 -10.88 15.92 -4.78
CA ASP A 21 -11.74 16.28 -3.68
C ASP A 21 -12.92 15.31 -3.61
N ASP A 22 -12.87 14.42 -2.65
CA ASP A 22 -13.86 13.35 -2.45
C ASP A 22 -15.09 13.84 -1.65
N GLY A 23 -15.62 14.99 -2.03
CA GLY A 23 -16.81 15.59 -1.45
C GLY A 23 -16.56 16.19 -0.06
N SER A 24 -15.49 16.97 0.09
CA SER A 24 -15.19 17.71 1.31
C SER A 24 -16.26 18.73 1.64
N THR A 25 -16.56 18.90 2.92
CA THR A 25 -17.57 19.84 3.44
C THR A 25 -16.95 21.03 4.18
N ASP A 26 -15.63 21.11 4.18
CA ASP A 26 -14.81 22.21 4.72
C ASP A 26 -14.17 23.02 3.57
N GLY A 27 -13.27 23.94 3.88
CA GLY A 27 -12.53 24.74 2.89
C GLY A 27 -11.53 23.99 2.00
N THR A 28 -11.54 22.65 2.00
CA THR A 28 -10.57 21.83 1.22
C THR A 28 -10.74 22.03 -0.29
N GLY A 29 -11.99 22.02 -0.78
CA GLY A 29 -12.30 22.25 -2.21
C GLY A 29 -11.82 23.63 -2.69
N GLU A 30 -12.09 24.70 -1.92
CA GLU A 30 -11.68 26.07 -2.25
C GLU A 30 -10.14 26.21 -2.31
N ILE A 31 -9.43 25.52 -1.41
CA ILE A 31 -7.96 25.48 -1.44
C ILE A 31 -7.48 24.77 -2.70
N ALA A 32 -8.11 23.66 -3.08
CA ALA A 32 -7.77 22.93 -4.31
C ALA A 32 -7.93 23.82 -5.55
N ASP A 33 -9.07 24.51 -5.67
CA ASP A 33 -9.37 25.42 -6.77
C ASP A 33 -8.40 26.61 -6.83
N THR A 34 -7.98 27.13 -5.67
CA THR A 34 -6.98 28.16 -5.57
C THR A 34 -5.65 27.70 -6.22
N TYR A 35 -5.17 26.48 -5.90
CA TYR A 35 -3.94 25.97 -6.50
C TYR A 35 -4.08 25.69 -8.00
N ALA A 36 -5.24 25.21 -8.46
CA ALA A 36 -5.51 25.04 -9.88
C ALA A 36 -5.51 26.39 -10.64
N GLY A 37 -6.06 27.44 -10.03
CA GLY A 37 -6.00 28.79 -10.58
C GLY A 37 -4.57 29.38 -10.65
N LEU A 38 -3.75 29.10 -9.64
CA LEU A 38 -2.34 29.56 -9.59
C LEU A 38 -1.40 28.78 -10.52
N TYR A 39 -1.66 27.49 -10.74
CA TYR A 39 -0.81 26.58 -11.51
C TYR A 39 -1.60 25.78 -12.56
N PRO A 40 -2.30 26.44 -13.51
CA PRO A 40 -3.29 25.78 -14.38
C PRO A 40 -2.70 24.77 -15.37
N SER A 41 -1.40 24.84 -15.66
CA SER A 41 -0.69 23.84 -16.48
C SER A 41 -0.30 22.58 -15.74
N ILE A 42 -0.21 22.63 -14.40
CA ILE A 42 0.31 21.54 -13.56
C ILE A 42 -0.78 20.94 -12.69
N VAL A 43 -1.64 21.79 -12.10
CA VAL A 43 -2.65 21.38 -11.09
C VAL A 43 -4.03 21.32 -11.73
N LYS A 44 -4.71 20.20 -11.53
CA LYS A 44 -6.12 20.00 -11.92
C LYS A 44 -6.91 19.50 -10.70
N VAL A 45 -8.15 19.92 -10.58
CA VAL A 45 -9.05 19.48 -9.50
C VAL A 45 -10.16 18.59 -10.06
N ILE A 46 -10.48 17.55 -9.34
CA ILE A 46 -11.58 16.63 -9.61
C ILE A 46 -12.50 16.64 -8.39
N HIS A 47 -13.61 17.38 -8.46
CA HIS A 47 -14.64 17.33 -7.43
C HIS A 47 -15.56 16.15 -7.68
N LYS A 48 -15.84 15.35 -6.66
CA LYS A 48 -16.75 14.23 -6.76
C LYS A 48 -17.55 14.02 -5.47
N LYS A 49 -18.64 13.28 -5.57
CA LYS A 49 -19.36 12.81 -4.38
C LYS A 49 -18.46 11.87 -3.57
N ASN A 50 -18.52 11.99 -2.23
CA ASN A 50 -17.75 11.14 -1.33
C ASN A 50 -17.96 9.65 -1.62
N GLY A 51 -16.88 8.95 -1.82
CA GLY A 51 -16.82 7.51 -2.06
C GLY A 51 -15.61 6.86 -1.34
N GLY A 52 -14.88 7.65 -0.57
CA GLY A 52 -13.71 7.22 0.19
C GLY A 52 -12.42 7.13 -0.65
N HIS A 53 -11.32 6.82 0.02
CA HIS A 53 -9.97 6.85 -0.55
C HIS A 53 -9.85 6.05 -1.86
N GLY A 54 -10.39 4.83 -1.93
CA GLY A 54 -10.34 4.02 -3.15
C GLY A 54 -11.04 4.69 -4.33
N SER A 55 -12.20 5.32 -4.09
CA SER A 55 -12.95 6.07 -5.10
C SER A 55 -12.16 7.28 -5.62
N ALA A 56 -11.45 7.98 -4.73
CA ALA A 56 -10.58 9.10 -5.09
C ALA A 56 -9.40 8.64 -5.97
N VAL A 57 -8.73 7.54 -5.60
CA VAL A 57 -7.65 6.95 -6.40
C VAL A 57 -8.13 6.50 -7.78
N ASN A 58 -9.31 5.86 -7.87
CA ASN A 58 -9.92 5.46 -9.14
C ASN A 58 -10.20 6.67 -10.05
N ALA A 59 -10.77 7.74 -9.49
CA ALA A 59 -11.05 8.97 -10.24
C ALA A 59 -9.75 9.63 -10.74
N GLY A 60 -8.72 9.71 -9.89
CA GLY A 60 -7.41 10.21 -10.29
C GLY A 60 -6.80 9.37 -11.42
N LEU A 61 -6.84 8.02 -11.33
CA LEU A 61 -6.31 7.13 -12.37
C LEU A 61 -7.08 7.25 -13.70
N ALA A 62 -8.39 7.45 -13.65
CA ALA A 62 -9.20 7.66 -14.85
C ALA A 62 -8.81 8.95 -15.59
N CYS A 63 -8.52 10.02 -14.85
CA CYS A 63 -8.16 11.33 -15.40
C CYS A 63 -6.65 11.49 -15.69
N ALA A 64 -5.79 10.61 -15.17
CA ALA A 64 -4.34 10.71 -15.33
C ALA A 64 -3.91 10.62 -16.81
N SER A 65 -3.10 11.58 -17.25
CA SER A 65 -2.48 11.62 -18.59
C SER A 65 -1.00 11.25 -18.60
N GLY A 66 -0.34 11.35 -17.44
CA GLY A 66 1.07 11.06 -17.29
C GLY A 66 1.44 9.58 -17.51
N LEU A 67 2.68 9.35 -17.94
CA LEU A 67 3.23 8.01 -18.18
C LEU A 67 3.29 7.17 -16.90
N PHE A 68 3.50 7.81 -15.77
CA PHE A 68 3.61 7.20 -14.46
C PHE A 68 2.59 7.77 -13.48
N TYR A 69 2.11 6.95 -12.59
CA TYR A 69 1.08 7.26 -11.60
C TYR A 69 1.60 7.06 -10.18
N LYS A 70 1.45 8.09 -9.35
CA LYS A 70 1.81 8.08 -7.93
C LYS A 70 0.63 8.59 -7.10
N VAL A 71 0.20 7.82 -6.11
CA VAL A 71 -0.73 8.30 -5.09
C VAL A 71 0.05 8.99 -3.97
N VAL A 72 -0.39 10.19 -3.60
CA VAL A 72 0.13 10.94 -2.44
C VAL A 72 -1.06 11.35 -1.58
N ASP A 73 -1.09 10.91 -0.33
CA ASP A 73 -2.15 11.25 0.61
C ASP A 73 -2.05 12.73 1.00
N SER A 74 -3.17 13.41 1.14
CA SER A 74 -3.23 14.87 1.31
C SER A 74 -2.60 15.39 2.60
N ASP A 75 -2.38 14.53 3.57
CA ASP A 75 -1.73 14.80 4.85
C ASP A 75 -0.22 14.47 4.87
N ASP A 76 0.28 13.90 3.79
CA ASP A 76 1.67 13.54 3.57
C ASP A 76 2.39 14.54 2.64
N TRP A 77 3.68 14.33 2.38
CA TRP A 77 4.47 15.17 1.45
C TRP A 77 5.66 14.38 0.90
N VAL A 78 6.35 14.98 -0.08
CA VAL A 78 7.55 14.40 -0.65
C VAL A 78 8.78 15.25 -0.34
N LYS A 79 9.97 14.62 -0.30
CA LYS A 79 11.23 15.33 -0.16
C LYS A 79 11.73 15.78 -1.54
N GLU A 80 11.83 17.09 -1.75
CA GLU A 80 12.21 17.70 -3.03
C GLU A 80 13.47 17.08 -3.64
N SER A 81 14.59 17.00 -2.90
CA SER A 81 15.83 16.45 -3.42
C SER A 81 15.75 14.99 -3.86
N ALA A 82 14.86 14.18 -3.27
CA ALA A 82 14.59 12.81 -3.68
C ALA A 82 13.62 12.79 -4.88
N TYR A 83 12.67 13.71 -4.91
CA TYR A 83 11.73 13.88 -6.00
C TYR A 83 12.43 14.21 -7.32
N MET A 84 13.32 15.20 -7.31
CA MET A 84 14.10 15.58 -8.49
C MET A 84 14.95 14.41 -9.03
N LYS A 85 15.55 13.61 -8.15
CA LYS A 85 16.28 12.39 -8.57
C LYS A 85 15.37 11.33 -9.20
N ILE A 86 14.15 11.18 -8.70
CA ILE A 86 13.16 10.26 -9.29
C ILE A 86 12.77 10.74 -10.68
N LEU A 87 12.50 12.04 -10.87
CA LEU A 87 12.16 12.61 -12.17
C LEU A 87 13.30 12.46 -13.16
N GLU A 88 14.55 12.70 -12.74
CA GLU A 88 15.75 12.47 -13.57
C GLU A 88 15.82 11.02 -14.05
N VAL A 89 15.74 10.05 -13.14
CA VAL A 89 15.75 8.61 -13.49
C VAL A 89 14.59 8.23 -14.41
N LEU A 90 13.38 8.78 -14.18
CA LEU A 90 12.23 8.48 -15.04
C LEU A 90 12.42 9.05 -16.45
N ARG A 91 12.97 10.29 -16.60
CA ARG A 91 13.31 10.87 -17.91
C ARG A 91 14.34 10.02 -18.66
N ASP A 92 15.40 9.59 -17.97
CA ASP A 92 16.43 8.74 -18.57
C ASP A 92 15.86 7.40 -19.05
N ILE A 93 15.00 6.77 -18.26
CA ILE A 93 14.37 5.50 -18.65
C ILE A 93 13.41 5.69 -19.83
N VAL A 94 12.61 6.77 -19.83
CA VAL A 94 11.66 7.07 -20.92
C VAL A 94 12.37 7.38 -22.23
N SER A 95 13.56 7.99 -22.20
CA SER A 95 14.37 8.24 -23.40
C SER A 95 15.05 6.98 -23.95
N GLY A 96 15.07 5.89 -23.21
CA GLY A 96 15.64 4.61 -23.62
C GLY A 96 14.61 3.63 -24.19
N ASP A 97 15.08 2.45 -24.60
CA ASP A 97 14.26 1.42 -25.25
C ASP A 97 13.50 0.51 -24.26
N THR A 98 13.73 0.63 -22.96
CA THR A 98 13.18 -0.29 -21.98
C THR A 98 12.00 0.30 -21.22
N THR A 99 10.85 -0.35 -21.30
CA THR A 99 9.66 0.04 -20.56
C THR A 99 9.82 -0.29 -19.08
N LEU A 100 9.65 0.71 -18.21
CA LEU A 100 9.56 0.53 -16.76
C LEU A 100 8.09 0.34 -16.36
N ASP A 101 7.82 -0.67 -15.54
CA ASP A 101 6.47 -0.94 -15.02
C ASP A 101 6.26 -0.37 -13.61
N MET A 102 7.31 -0.44 -12.75
CA MET A 102 7.23 0.00 -11.36
C MET A 102 8.58 0.55 -10.88
N LEU A 103 8.58 1.82 -10.43
CA LEU A 103 9.68 2.38 -9.65
C LEU A 103 9.36 2.26 -8.17
N ILE A 104 10.35 1.87 -7.39
CA ILE A 104 10.26 1.74 -5.94
C ILE A 104 11.25 2.70 -5.29
N SER A 105 10.82 3.41 -4.25
CA SER A 105 11.66 4.26 -3.41
C SER A 105 11.38 4.02 -1.93
N ASN A 106 12.21 4.60 -1.06
CA ASN A 106 11.96 4.53 0.38
C ASN A 106 10.86 5.50 0.80
N PHE A 107 10.22 5.20 1.93
CA PHE A 107 9.42 6.16 2.65
C PHE A 107 9.89 6.30 4.09
N VAL A 108 9.54 7.42 4.71
CA VAL A 108 9.98 7.81 6.05
C VAL A 108 8.74 8.04 6.90
N TYR A 109 8.66 7.39 8.03
CA TYR A 109 7.67 7.72 9.05
C TYR A 109 8.04 9.05 9.71
N GLU A 110 7.18 10.04 9.54
CA GLU A 110 7.28 11.36 10.17
C GLU A 110 6.33 11.42 11.34
N LYS A 111 6.88 11.66 12.54
CA LYS A 111 6.08 11.76 13.75
C LYS A 111 6.40 13.06 14.46
N GLU A 112 5.36 13.78 14.83
CA GLU A 112 5.50 15.06 15.49
C GLU A 112 6.29 14.94 16.80
N GLY A 113 7.28 15.83 17.01
CA GLY A 113 8.12 15.85 18.21
C GLY A 113 9.24 14.81 18.26
N GLU A 114 9.31 13.85 17.32
CA GLU A 114 10.41 12.87 17.29
C GLU A 114 11.58 13.34 16.42
N LYS A 115 12.80 13.36 17.01
CA LYS A 115 14.04 13.69 16.28
C LYS A 115 14.56 12.55 15.38
N LYS A 116 14.14 11.30 15.63
CA LYS A 116 14.59 10.13 14.88
C LYS A 116 13.45 9.58 14.05
N HIS A 117 13.60 9.63 12.74
CA HIS A 117 12.62 9.11 11.79
C HIS A 117 12.97 7.68 11.37
N LYS A 118 11.97 6.80 11.34
CA LYS A 118 12.14 5.44 10.82
C LYS A 118 12.03 5.46 9.31
N VAL A 119 13.06 4.95 8.63
CA VAL A 119 13.07 4.82 7.17
C VAL A 119 12.80 3.38 6.78
N MET A 120 11.84 3.17 5.89
CA MET A 120 11.58 1.88 5.28
C MET A 120 12.36 1.76 3.98
N LYS A 121 13.38 0.89 3.99
CA LYS A 121 14.31 0.66 2.87
C LYS A 121 14.20 -0.77 2.34
N TYR A 122 14.45 -0.95 1.04
CA TYR A 122 14.33 -2.25 0.37
C TYR A 122 15.67 -2.76 -0.20
N ARG A 123 16.77 -2.05 0.02
CA ARG A 123 18.13 -2.35 -0.53
C ARG A 123 18.65 -3.76 -0.25
N HIS A 124 18.15 -4.43 0.80
CA HIS A 124 18.54 -5.82 1.11
C HIS A 124 17.80 -6.83 0.21
N ALA A 125 16.62 -6.46 -0.33
CA ALA A 125 15.77 -7.32 -1.13
C ALA A 125 15.77 -6.98 -2.63
N LEU A 126 16.01 -5.72 -2.98
CA LEU A 126 15.92 -5.21 -4.35
C LEU A 126 17.27 -4.75 -4.88
N PRO A 127 17.62 -5.09 -6.15
CA PRO A 127 18.73 -4.47 -6.86
C PRO A 127 18.55 -2.96 -6.97
N GLN A 128 19.64 -2.18 -6.87
CA GLN A 128 19.61 -0.72 -6.87
C GLN A 128 20.08 -0.17 -8.21
N ASP A 129 19.58 1.01 -8.58
CA ASP A 129 20.05 1.88 -9.65
C ASP A 129 20.15 1.19 -11.03
N ARG A 130 19.29 0.23 -11.28
CA ARG A 130 19.14 -0.45 -12.57
C ARG A 130 17.77 -1.11 -12.70
N ILE A 131 17.41 -1.43 -13.93
CA ILE A 131 16.21 -2.23 -14.23
C ILE A 131 16.46 -3.69 -13.84
N PHE A 132 15.47 -4.32 -13.21
CA PHE A 132 15.48 -5.73 -12.82
C PHE A 132 14.08 -6.35 -12.87
N GLY A 133 14.03 -7.67 -12.91
CA GLY A 133 12.78 -8.43 -12.87
C GLY A 133 12.60 -9.21 -11.55
N TRP A 134 11.46 -9.88 -11.41
CA TRP A 134 11.13 -10.68 -10.22
C TRP A 134 12.15 -11.78 -9.90
N ASN A 135 12.83 -12.32 -10.91
CA ASN A 135 13.87 -13.35 -10.75
C ASN A 135 15.11 -12.86 -10.00
N GLU A 136 15.29 -11.56 -9.87
CA GLU A 136 16.42 -10.95 -9.15
C GLU A 136 16.06 -10.49 -7.73
N VAL A 137 14.77 -10.41 -7.42
CA VAL A 137 14.28 -10.04 -6.09
C VAL A 137 14.73 -11.05 -5.04
N LYS A 138 15.34 -10.57 -3.96
CA LYS A 138 15.76 -11.37 -2.81
C LYS A 138 14.62 -11.52 -1.80
N HIS A 139 14.91 -12.13 -0.67
CA HIS A 139 13.92 -12.34 0.39
C HIS A 139 13.67 -11.04 1.15
N PHE A 140 12.40 -10.68 1.31
CA PHE A 140 12.00 -9.59 2.22
C PHE A 140 12.05 -10.09 3.67
N HIS A 141 12.42 -9.24 4.60
CA HIS A 141 12.32 -9.56 6.01
C HIS A 141 10.87 -9.86 6.40
N LYS A 142 10.67 -10.71 7.41
CA LYS A 142 9.33 -11.00 7.91
C LYS A 142 8.63 -9.72 8.36
N GLY A 143 7.40 -9.53 7.92
CA GLY A 143 6.62 -8.32 8.20
C GLY A 143 6.95 -7.13 7.30
N GLN A 144 7.89 -7.26 6.35
CA GLN A 144 8.20 -6.22 5.39
C GLN A 144 7.56 -6.53 4.03
N TYR A 145 6.92 -5.54 3.47
CA TYR A 145 6.33 -5.55 2.12
C TYR A 145 6.37 -4.14 1.53
N ILE A 146 6.14 -4.02 0.23
CA ILE A 146 6.12 -2.75 -0.48
C ILE A 146 4.74 -2.12 -0.26
N LEU A 147 4.73 -0.88 0.26
CA LEU A 147 3.51 -0.11 0.48
C LEU A 147 3.26 0.87 -0.68
N MET A 148 2.03 1.38 -0.77
CA MET A 148 1.61 2.40 -1.73
C MET A 148 2.52 3.64 -1.70
N HIS A 149 3.00 4.02 -0.52
CA HIS A 149 3.94 5.13 -0.32
C HIS A 149 5.26 4.97 -1.10
N SER A 150 5.68 3.72 -1.36
CA SER A 150 6.96 3.41 -2.02
C SER A 150 6.88 3.26 -3.52
N VAL A 151 5.70 3.09 -4.12
CA VAL A 151 5.57 2.72 -5.53
C VAL A 151 5.16 3.89 -6.41
N ILE A 152 5.69 3.89 -7.62
CA ILE A 152 5.24 4.66 -8.77
C ILE A 152 5.03 3.63 -9.89
N PHE A 153 3.82 3.50 -10.39
CA PHE A 153 3.47 2.55 -11.44
C PHE A 153 3.38 3.23 -12.80
N ARG A 154 3.65 2.48 -13.86
CA ARG A 154 3.28 2.90 -15.21
C ARG A 154 1.76 2.97 -15.31
N THR A 155 1.22 4.13 -15.70
CA THR A 155 -0.23 4.39 -15.76
C THR A 155 -0.95 3.35 -16.63
N LYS A 156 -0.38 3.03 -17.78
CA LYS A 156 -0.94 2.03 -18.70
C LYS A 156 -1.02 0.65 -18.05
N LEU A 157 -0.06 0.25 -17.22
CA LEU A 157 -0.09 -1.03 -16.50
C LEU A 157 -1.27 -1.11 -15.53
N LEU A 158 -1.54 -0.03 -14.77
CA LEU A 158 -2.69 0.01 -13.86
C LEU A 158 -4.02 -0.12 -14.61
N ARG A 159 -4.12 0.42 -15.83
CA ARG A 159 -5.29 0.27 -16.70
C ARG A 159 -5.35 -1.14 -17.30
N GLU A 160 -4.23 -1.70 -17.73
CA GLU A 160 -4.13 -3.07 -18.29
C GLU A 160 -4.47 -4.16 -17.26
N CYS A 161 -4.23 -3.91 -15.96
CA CYS A 161 -4.65 -4.83 -14.92
C CYS A 161 -6.10 -4.61 -14.44
N GLU A 162 -6.80 -3.63 -15.03
CA GLU A 162 -8.19 -3.26 -14.69
C GLU A 162 -8.35 -2.95 -13.19
N LEU A 163 -7.34 -2.23 -12.62
CA LEU A 163 -7.34 -1.91 -11.21
C LEU A 163 -8.58 -1.08 -10.84
N GLN A 164 -9.39 -1.62 -9.94
CA GLN A 164 -10.58 -0.97 -9.42
C GLN A 164 -10.65 -1.13 -7.91
N LEU A 165 -10.39 -0.06 -7.18
CA LEU A 165 -10.45 -0.08 -5.73
C LEU A 165 -11.89 0.03 -5.23
N PRO A 166 -12.28 -0.73 -4.20
CA PRO A 166 -13.62 -0.65 -3.63
C PRO A 166 -13.88 0.71 -2.97
N GLU A 167 -15.07 1.25 -3.20
CA GLU A 167 -15.52 2.48 -2.56
C GLU A 167 -15.86 2.26 -1.07
N ASN A 168 -15.85 3.36 -0.30
CA ASN A 168 -16.19 3.38 1.13
C ASN A 168 -15.47 2.30 1.94
N THR A 169 -14.21 2.02 1.56
CA THR A 169 -13.41 0.94 2.15
C THR A 169 -12.03 1.48 2.51
N PHE A 170 -11.59 1.27 3.76
CA PHE A 170 -10.23 1.56 4.21
C PHE A 170 -9.28 0.43 3.82
N TYR A 171 -7.97 0.67 3.90
CA TYR A 171 -6.90 -0.32 3.64
C TYR A 171 -6.81 -0.79 2.18
N VAL A 172 -7.43 -0.07 1.25
CA VAL A 172 -7.38 -0.34 -0.20
C VAL A 172 -6.01 -0.10 -0.82
N ASP A 173 -5.12 0.60 -0.13
CA ASP A 173 -3.69 0.74 -0.43
C ASP A 173 -3.01 -0.63 -0.65
N ASN A 174 -3.44 -1.65 0.11
CA ASN A 174 -2.97 -3.03 -0.07
C ASN A 174 -3.40 -3.61 -1.42
N ILE A 175 -4.62 -3.36 -1.87
CA ILE A 175 -5.13 -3.79 -3.19
C ILE A 175 -4.38 -3.04 -4.29
N PHE A 176 -4.20 -1.72 -4.15
CA PHE A 176 -3.48 -0.85 -5.09
C PHE A 176 -2.07 -1.37 -5.41
N VAL A 177 -1.37 -1.90 -4.41
CA VAL A 177 -0.04 -2.49 -4.63
C VAL A 177 -0.13 -3.93 -5.11
N PHE A 178 -1.03 -4.74 -4.56
CA PHE A 178 -1.06 -6.19 -4.74
C PHE A 178 -1.52 -6.63 -6.13
N GLU A 179 -2.59 -6.02 -6.64
CA GLU A 179 -3.21 -6.45 -7.90
C GLU A 179 -2.34 -6.18 -9.15
N PRO A 180 -1.56 -5.09 -9.25
CA PRO A 180 -0.69 -4.88 -10.41
C PRO A 180 0.51 -5.84 -10.49
N LEU A 181 0.95 -6.46 -9.38
CA LEU A 181 2.19 -7.23 -9.31
C LEU A 181 2.34 -8.35 -10.37
N PRO A 182 1.30 -9.13 -10.74
CA PRO A 182 1.42 -10.14 -11.78
C PRO A 182 1.72 -9.59 -13.18
N PHE A 183 1.46 -8.30 -13.40
CA PHE A 183 1.69 -7.59 -14.66
C PHE A 183 3.06 -6.91 -14.71
N VAL A 184 3.66 -6.62 -13.57
CA VAL A 184 4.98 -6.01 -13.46
C VAL A 184 6.06 -6.96 -13.97
N LYS A 185 6.83 -6.52 -14.96
CA LYS A 185 7.99 -7.23 -15.52
C LYS A 185 9.27 -6.52 -15.14
N ASN A 186 9.33 -5.23 -15.36
CA ASN A 186 10.51 -4.38 -15.18
C ASN A 186 10.30 -3.44 -13.99
N MET A 187 11.21 -3.55 -13.04
CA MET A 187 11.24 -2.74 -11.82
C MET A 187 12.53 -1.93 -11.76
N TYR A 188 12.48 -0.82 -11.05
CA TYR A 188 13.66 -0.03 -10.69
C TYR A 188 13.56 0.33 -9.21
N TYR A 189 14.63 0.16 -8.46
CA TYR A 189 14.66 0.61 -7.06
C TYR A 189 15.73 1.69 -6.89
N LEU A 190 15.27 2.87 -6.48
CA LEU A 190 16.09 4.02 -6.15
C LEU A 190 16.15 4.19 -4.61
N ASP A 191 17.33 4.04 -4.01
CA ASP A 191 17.51 4.15 -2.54
C ASP A 191 17.49 5.62 -2.08
N VAL A 192 16.38 6.30 -2.31
CA VAL A 192 16.14 7.67 -1.85
C VAL A 192 14.94 7.74 -0.91
N ASN A 193 15.03 8.59 0.11
CA ASN A 193 13.98 8.79 1.11
C ASN A 193 12.96 9.80 0.57
N PHE A 194 12.06 9.34 -0.30
CA PHE A 194 11.16 10.18 -1.08
C PHE A 194 9.91 10.58 -0.30
N TYR A 195 9.06 9.62 0.03
CA TYR A 195 7.75 9.84 0.61
C TYR A 195 7.85 10.07 2.11
N ARG A 196 7.14 11.09 2.64
CA ARG A 196 7.08 11.48 4.04
C ARG A 196 5.69 11.16 4.58
N TYR A 197 5.58 10.01 5.25
CA TYR A 197 4.35 9.49 5.81
C TYR A 197 4.14 10.04 7.22
N TYR A 198 3.16 10.94 7.39
CA TYR A 198 2.87 11.59 8.66
C TYR A 198 2.00 10.72 9.55
N ILE A 199 2.55 10.28 10.68
CA ILE A 199 1.89 9.38 11.62
C ILE A 199 1.82 9.97 13.04
N GLY A 200 0.93 9.39 13.86
CA GLY A 200 0.82 9.72 15.29
C GLY A 200 -0.30 10.68 15.64
N ARG A 201 -1.17 11.05 14.68
CA ARG A 201 -2.39 11.82 14.97
C ARG A 201 -3.49 10.91 15.54
N GLU A 202 -4.33 11.48 16.42
CA GLU A 202 -5.55 10.80 16.87
C GLU A 202 -6.46 10.45 15.67
N GLY A 203 -7.11 9.29 15.72
CA GLY A 203 -8.07 8.86 14.69
C GLY A 203 -7.48 8.35 13.37
N GLN A 204 -6.12 8.28 13.22
CA GLN A 204 -5.53 7.70 12.01
C GLN A 204 -5.96 6.24 11.79
N SER A 205 -6.11 5.87 10.53
CA SER A 205 -6.56 4.53 10.09
C SER A 205 -5.68 3.37 10.59
N VAL A 206 -4.42 3.65 10.87
CA VAL A 206 -3.43 2.69 11.41
C VAL A 206 -3.45 2.59 12.94
N ASN A 207 -4.23 3.41 13.63
CA ASN A 207 -4.45 3.28 15.07
C ASN A 207 -5.22 1.98 15.34
N GLU A 208 -4.78 1.24 16.34
CA GLU A 208 -5.32 -0.08 16.66
C GLU A 208 -6.82 -0.08 17.00
N GLU A 209 -7.29 0.90 17.77
CA GLU A 209 -8.72 1.03 18.10
C GLU A 209 -9.54 1.33 16.85
N VAL A 210 -9.02 2.18 15.96
CA VAL A 210 -9.63 2.49 14.67
C VAL A 210 -9.66 1.25 13.77
N MET A 211 -8.57 0.47 13.75
CA MET A 211 -8.51 -0.78 12.99
C MET A 211 -9.51 -1.82 13.48
N ILE A 212 -9.68 -1.97 14.80
CA ILE A 212 -10.68 -2.85 15.39
C ILE A 212 -12.10 -2.37 15.04
N GLY A 213 -12.37 -1.07 15.15
CA GLY A 213 -13.66 -0.49 14.79
C GLY A 213 -14.02 -0.62 13.29
N ARG A 214 -13.00 -0.80 12.43
CA ARG A 214 -13.16 -0.98 10.97
C ARG A 214 -12.79 -2.39 10.49
N ILE A 215 -12.84 -3.37 11.38
CA ILE A 215 -12.32 -4.72 11.10
C ILE A 215 -13.03 -5.41 9.93
N ASP A 216 -14.31 -5.13 9.71
CA ASP A 216 -15.05 -5.71 8.58
C ASP A 216 -14.51 -5.22 7.23
N GLN A 217 -14.02 -4.00 7.14
CA GLN A 217 -13.36 -3.47 5.94
C GLN A 217 -11.98 -4.11 5.72
N GLN A 218 -11.23 -4.31 6.80
CA GLN A 218 -9.96 -5.05 6.74
C GLN A 218 -10.16 -6.49 6.26
N ILE A 219 -11.20 -7.18 6.73
CA ILE A 219 -11.58 -8.53 6.27
C ILE A 219 -12.00 -8.50 4.80
N LYS A 220 -12.77 -7.48 4.37
CA LYS A 220 -13.17 -7.30 2.97
C LYS A 220 -11.95 -7.20 2.07
N VAL A 221 -11.00 -6.33 2.40
CA VAL A 221 -9.74 -6.17 1.64
C VAL A 221 -8.95 -7.49 1.62
N ASN A 222 -8.83 -8.17 2.76
CA ASN A 222 -8.14 -9.45 2.84
C ASN A 222 -8.79 -10.51 1.93
N LYS A 223 -10.13 -10.59 1.90
CA LYS A 223 -10.86 -11.51 1.02
C LYS A 223 -10.64 -11.17 -0.46
N ILE A 224 -10.66 -9.90 -0.84
CA ILE A 224 -10.35 -9.45 -2.22
C ILE A 224 -8.94 -9.93 -2.62
N MET A 225 -7.94 -9.75 -1.76
CA MET A 225 -6.57 -10.20 -2.06
C MET A 225 -6.46 -11.73 -2.16
N ILE A 226 -7.24 -12.49 -1.34
CA ILE A 226 -7.31 -13.96 -1.43
C ILE A 226 -7.89 -14.37 -2.77
N ASP A 227 -9.04 -13.81 -3.14
CA ASP A 227 -9.73 -14.11 -4.40
C ASP A 227 -8.84 -13.80 -5.58
N TYR A 228 -8.23 -12.62 -5.59
CA TYR A 228 -7.31 -12.20 -6.64
C TYR A 228 -6.13 -13.17 -6.81
N LEU A 229 -5.51 -13.61 -5.71
CA LEU A 229 -4.39 -14.54 -5.77
C LEU A 229 -4.80 -15.91 -6.34
N VAL A 230 -6.00 -16.38 -6.02
CA VAL A 230 -6.57 -17.64 -6.52
C VAL A 230 -6.92 -17.51 -7.99
N ASP A 231 -7.60 -16.44 -8.38
CA ASP A 231 -8.04 -16.20 -9.77
C ASP A 231 -6.86 -15.97 -10.72
N LYS A 232 -5.83 -15.27 -10.28
CA LYS A 232 -4.61 -15.03 -11.07
C LYS A 232 -3.54 -16.13 -10.93
N LYS A 233 -3.89 -17.26 -10.31
CA LYS A 233 -2.95 -18.37 -10.06
C LYS A 233 -2.20 -18.83 -11.33
N ALA A 234 -2.89 -18.93 -12.47
CA ALA A 234 -2.26 -19.30 -13.75
C ALA A 234 -1.20 -18.26 -14.19
N LYS A 235 -1.46 -16.97 -14.02
CA LYS A 235 -0.54 -15.89 -14.40
C LYS A 235 0.68 -15.80 -13.48
N ILE A 236 0.57 -16.28 -12.26
CA ILE A 236 1.61 -16.27 -11.22
C ILE A 236 2.41 -17.57 -11.20
N ASN A 237 1.82 -18.69 -11.63
CA ASN A 237 2.50 -19.98 -11.71
C ASN A 237 3.72 -19.90 -12.65
N GLY A 238 4.82 -20.55 -12.25
CA GLY A 238 6.11 -20.46 -12.94
C GLY A 238 6.97 -19.24 -12.52
N LYS A 239 6.39 -18.22 -11.92
CA LYS A 239 7.09 -17.02 -11.41
C LYS A 239 7.44 -17.18 -9.92
N GLY A 240 8.33 -18.09 -9.58
CA GLY A 240 8.56 -18.55 -8.21
C GLY A 240 8.80 -17.44 -7.18
N LYS A 241 9.56 -16.38 -7.52
CA LYS A 241 9.86 -15.28 -6.58
C LYS A 241 8.68 -14.30 -6.43
N LEU A 242 7.98 -13.98 -7.52
CA LEU A 242 6.73 -13.20 -7.46
C LEU A 242 5.69 -13.93 -6.60
N LYS A 243 5.45 -15.21 -6.88
CA LYS A 243 4.51 -16.03 -6.09
C LYS A 243 4.86 -16.02 -4.61
N ARG A 244 6.13 -16.18 -4.28
CA ARG A 244 6.62 -16.14 -2.88
C ARG A 244 6.35 -14.78 -2.24
N TYR A 245 6.62 -13.69 -2.97
CA TYR A 245 6.39 -12.35 -2.49
C TYR A 245 4.89 -12.08 -2.23
N MET A 246 4.03 -12.37 -3.19
CA MET A 246 2.58 -12.20 -3.05
C MET A 246 1.99 -13.06 -1.91
N MET A 247 2.46 -14.30 -1.78
CA MET A 247 2.06 -15.17 -0.65
C MET A 247 2.49 -14.59 0.70
N ASN A 248 3.71 -14.07 0.81
CA ASN A 248 4.20 -13.41 2.03
C ASN A 248 3.38 -12.15 2.36
N TYR A 249 3.07 -11.34 1.35
CA TYR A 249 2.23 -10.16 1.53
C TYR A 249 0.84 -10.54 2.06
N LEU A 250 0.17 -11.49 1.42
CA LEU A 250 -1.13 -11.97 1.85
C LEU A 250 -1.08 -12.58 3.27
N GLU A 251 -0.01 -13.32 3.62
CA GLU A 251 0.21 -13.85 4.98
C GLU A 251 0.22 -12.71 6.00
N ILE A 252 0.94 -11.62 5.74
CA ILE A 252 1.02 -10.46 6.64
C ILE A 252 -0.37 -9.86 6.84
N ILE A 253 -1.13 -9.60 5.77
CA ILE A 253 -2.47 -9.00 5.86
C ILE A 253 -3.45 -9.93 6.59
N THR A 254 -3.37 -11.24 6.34
CA THR A 254 -4.21 -12.24 7.03
C THR A 254 -3.89 -12.32 8.53
N VAL A 255 -2.61 -12.18 8.89
CA VAL A 255 -2.15 -12.14 10.29
C VAL A 255 -2.61 -10.85 10.98
N ILE A 256 -2.50 -9.70 10.30
CA ILE A 256 -3.01 -8.42 10.82
C ILE A 256 -4.52 -8.52 11.07
N SER A 257 -5.29 -9.01 10.11
CA SER A 257 -6.73 -9.23 10.27
C SER A 257 -7.03 -10.16 11.47
N SER A 258 -6.31 -11.27 11.58
CA SER A 258 -6.49 -12.24 12.65
C SER A 258 -6.15 -11.68 14.04
N ILE A 259 -5.06 -10.93 14.16
CA ILE A 259 -4.66 -10.40 15.47
C ILE A 259 -5.58 -9.27 15.94
N MET A 260 -6.08 -8.41 15.04
CA MET A 260 -7.05 -7.38 15.39
C MET A 260 -8.37 -8.00 15.88
N LEU A 261 -8.83 -9.07 15.23
CA LEU A 261 -10.00 -9.85 15.66
C LEU A 261 -9.81 -10.51 17.05
N ILE A 262 -8.61 -11.01 17.34
CA ILE A 262 -8.29 -11.57 18.67
C ILE A 262 -8.25 -10.45 19.72
N ARG A 263 -7.69 -9.30 19.40
CA ARG A 263 -7.50 -8.19 20.32
C ARG A 263 -8.78 -7.44 20.66
N SER A 264 -9.78 -7.46 19.78
CA SER A 264 -11.10 -6.91 20.08
C SER A 264 -11.75 -7.57 21.31
N GLY A 265 -11.42 -8.81 21.57
CA GLY A 265 -11.89 -9.56 22.75
C GLY A 265 -13.35 -10.00 22.71
N THR A 266 -14.08 -9.71 21.62
CA THR A 266 -15.50 -10.09 21.48
C THR A 266 -15.66 -11.47 20.84
N GLU A 267 -16.68 -12.23 21.24
CA GLU A 267 -16.98 -13.54 20.63
C GLU A 267 -17.35 -13.37 19.14
N GLU A 268 -18.12 -12.33 18.79
CA GLU A 268 -18.45 -12.00 17.40
C GLU A 268 -17.20 -11.91 16.53
N ASN A 269 -16.18 -11.17 16.94
CA ASN A 269 -14.95 -11.03 16.17
C ASN A 269 -14.11 -12.32 16.15
N LEU A 270 -14.22 -13.16 17.17
CA LEU A 270 -13.58 -14.48 17.15
C LEU A 270 -14.28 -15.42 16.16
N GLU A 271 -15.60 -15.30 15.99
CA GLU A 271 -16.35 -15.99 14.95
C GLU A 271 -15.94 -15.50 13.56
N LYS A 272 -15.89 -14.16 13.34
CA LYS A 272 -15.38 -13.57 12.08
C LYS A 272 -13.97 -14.08 11.72
N LYS A 273 -13.09 -14.25 12.73
CA LYS A 273 -11.78 -14.86 12.51
C LYS A 273 -11.90 -16.29 12.00
N THR A 274 -12.74 -17.10 12.62
CA THR A 274 -12.95 -18.49 12.23
C THR A 274 -13.51 -18.57 10.80
N GLU A 275 -14.45 -17.70 10.47
CA GLU A 275 -15.02 -17.57 9.13
C GLU A 275 -13.99 -17.15 8.08
N LEU A 276 -13.09 -16.23 8.40
CA LEU A 276 -12.00 -15.83 7.50
C LEU A 276 -11.10 -17.02 7.15
N TRP A 277 -10.70 -17.81 8.15
CA TRP A 277 -9.88 -19.02 7.92
C TRP A 277 -10.63 -20.12 7.19
N LYS A 278 -11.93 -20.28 7.43
CA LYS A 278 -12.81 -21.17 6.67
C LYS A 278 -12.92 -20.72 5.21
N TYR A 279 -13.08 -19.42 4.97
CA TYR A 279 -13.12 -18.83 3.64
C TYR A 279 -11.84 -19.15 2.84
N ILE A 280 -10.66 -18.95 3.42
CA ILE A 280 -9.39 -19.29 2.77
C ILE A 280 -9.35 -20.77 2.37
N ARG A 281 -9.79 -21.67 3.28
CA ARG A 281 -9.84 -23.11 3.03
C ARG A 281 -10.78 -23.48 1.90
N GLN A 282 -11.93 -22.83 1.81
CA GLN A 282 -12.91 -23.04 0.75
C GLN A 282 -12.42 -22.55 -0.61
N LYS A 283 -11.68 -21.44 -0.65
CA LYS A 283 -11.14 -20.88 -1.89
C LYS A 283 -9.98 -21.70 -2.45
N ASP A 284 -9.00 -22.07 -1.64
CA ASP A 284 -7.85 -22.89 -2.06
C ASP A 284 -7.24 -23.61 -0.85
N ILE A 285 -7.31 -24.93 -0.83
CA ILE A 285 -6.78 -25.75 0.25
C ILE A 285 -5.25 -25.63 0.38
N GLY A 286 -4.53 -25.49 -0.72
CA GLY A 286 -3.06 -25.35 -0.70
C GLY A 286 -2.65 -23.99 -0.12
N LEU A 287 -3.37 -22.92 -0.46
CA LEU A 287 -3.22 -21.60 0.15
C LEU A 287 -3.49 -21.66 1.65
N TYR A 288 -4.60 -22.29 2.05
CA TYR A 288 -4.95 -22.47 3.44
C TYR A 288 -3.84 -23.19 4.22
N MET A 289 -3.39 -24.35 3.72
CA MET A 289 -2.33 -25.13 4.37
C MET A 289 -1.05 -24.29 4.57
N ARG A 290 -0.65 -23.54 3.56
CA ARG A 290 0.52 -22.68 3.62
C ARG A 290 0.37 -21.55 4.64
N LEU A 291 -0.74 -20.82 4.61
CA LEU A 291 -0.99 -19.71 5.54
C LEU A 291 -1.22 -20.21 6.96
N ARG A 292 -2.02 -21.27 7.14
CA ARG A 292 -2.44 -21.79 8.45
C ARG A 292 -1.29 -22.41 9.24
N TYR A 293 -0.42 -23.16 8.58
CA TYR A 293 0.67 -23.89 9.19
C TYR A 293 2.04 -23.21 9.04
N GLY A 294 2.08 -22.04 8.40
CA GLY A 294 3.22 -21.13 8.47
C GLY A 294 3.43 -20.61 9.90
N VAL A 295 4.63 -20.10 10.19
CA VAL A 295 4.99 -19.62 11.54
C VAL A 295 3.99 -18.58 12.06
N LEU A 296 3.67 -17.58 11.24
CA LEU A 296 2.75 -16.51 11.63
C LEU A 296 1.30 -17.00 11.73
N GLY A 297 0.82 -17.77 10.76
CA GLY A 297 -0.52 -18.31 10.77
C GLY A 297 -0.75 -19.27 11.93
N ASN A 298 0.24 -20.11 12.25
CA ASN A 298 0.15 -21.01 13.41
C ASN A 298 0.04 -20.22 14.72
N SER A 299 0.83 -19.17 14.90
CA SER A 299 0.75 -18.32 16.09
C SER A 299 -0.61 -17.63 16.26
N MET A 300 -1.29 -17.29 15.16
CA MET A 300 -2.64 -16.68 15.19
C MET A 300 -3.77 -17.69 15.47
N ASN A 301 -3.49 -18.97 15.41
CA ASN A 301 -4.49 -20.02 15.52
C ASN A 301 -4.20 -21.02 16.67
N LEU A 302 -3.51 -20.57 17.69
CA LEU A 302 -3.33 -21.33 18.93
C LEU A 302 -4.68 -21.55 19.63
N PRO A 303 -4.93 -22.75 20.20
CA PRO A 303 -6.23 -23.09 20.76
C PRO A 303 -6.51 -22.39 22.09
N GLY A 304 -7.78 -22.16 22.35
CA GLY A 304 -8.30 -21.69 23.62
C GLY A 304 -7.90 -20.27 24.04
N LYS A 305 -8.32 -19.86 25.23
CA LYS A 305 -8.01 -18.53 25.79
C LYS A 305 -6.50 -18.33 26.00
N GLY A 306 -5.79 -19.39 26.46
CA GLY A 306 -4.33 -19.34 26.67
C GLY A 306 -3.56 -19.11 25.37
N GLY A 307 -3.93 -19.80 24.28
CA GLY A 307 -3.34 -19.62 22.98
C GLY A 307 -3.53 -18.19 22.44
N ARG A 308 -4.72 -17.63 22.59
CA ARG A 308 -4.99 -16.23 22.20
C ARG A 308 -4.12 -15.23 23.00
N LYS A 309 -3.94 -15.46 24.29
CA LYS A 309 -3.05 -14.62 25.12
C LYS A 309 -1.61 -14.65 24.62
N ILE A 310 -1.09 -15.83 24.25
CA ILE A 310 0.25 -15.98 23.66
C ILE A 310 0.34 -15.22 22.32
N SER A 311 -0.67 -15.32 21.46
CA SER A 311 -0.72 -14.58 20.19
C SER A 311 -0.64 -13.07 20.41
N VAL A 312 -1.39 -12.54 21.38
CA VAL A 312 -1.41 -11.11 21.74
C VAL A 312 -0.06 -10.65 22.29
N GLU A 313 0.54 -11.41 23.19
CA GLU A 313 1.86 -11.04 23.74
C GLU A 313 2.96 -11.11 22.67
N GLY A 314 2.94 -12.12 21.81
CA GLY A 314 3.83 -12.21 20.66
C GLY A 314 3.68 -10.99 19.73
N TYR A 315 2.46 -10.56 19.45
CA TYR A 315 2.20 -9.35 18.69
C TYR A 315 2.77 -8.07 19.35
N LYS A 316 2.54 -7.91 20.66
CA LYS A 316 3.08 -6.74 21.41
C LYS A 316 4.61 -6.70 21.35
N ILE A 317 5.26 -7.86 21.46
CA ILE A 317 6.72 -7.96 21.33
C ILE A 317 7.14 -7.55 19.90
N CYS A 318 6.53 -8.13 18.87
CA CYS A 318 6.82 -7.76 17.48
C CYS A 318 6.59 -6.25 17.23
N ARG A 319 5.50 -5.68 17.74
CA ARG A 319 5.22 -4.24 17.64
C ARG A 319 6.33 -3.38 18.24
N ARG A 320 6.89 -3.75 19.39
CA ARG A 320 8.01 -3.04 20.02
C ARG A 320 9.30 -3.13 19.18
N PHE A 321 9.62 -4.31 18.66
CA PHE A 321 10.84 -4.51 17.86
C PHE A 321 10.75 -3.87 16.48
N PHE A 322 9.62 -3.99 15.81
CA PHE A 322 9.42 -3.45 14.47
C PHE A 322 8.88 -2.01 14.49
N LYS A 323 8.56 -1.46 15.68
CA LYS A 323 7.98 -0.12 15.85
C LYS A 323 6.84 0.14 14.87
N PHE A 324 5.94 -0.82 14.72
CA PHE A 324 4.64 -0.55 14.13
C PHE A 324 3.84 0.23 15.17
N ASN A 325 3.48 1.46 14.88
CA ASN A 325 2.73 2.45 15.70
C ASN A 325 2.44 2.10 17.16
#